data_c46be6e9f37bc2c616ca629c86b81e81
#
_entry.id   c46be6e9f37bc2c616ca629c86b81e81
#
_cell.length_a   1.000
_cell.length_b   1.000
_cell.length_c   1.000
_cell.angle_alpha   90.00
_cell.angle_beta   90.00
_cell.angle_gamma   90.00
#
_symmetry.space_group_name_H-M   'P 1'
#
loop_
_entity.id
_entity.type
_entity.pdbx_description
1 polymer ?
#
loop_
_entity_poly.entity_id
_entity_poly.type
_entity_poly.pdbx_seq_one_letter_code
_entity_poly.pdbx_strand_id
1 'polypeptide(L)'
;MLAVWILAAQAATGDVKTAAEDYVQVNQGKIVRELVEALSIPNVASDRANIRKKAELLVGTLERRRFTASLLETEGNPLVFGERTVEGARRTLLYYIHYDGQPVNPPLWKQESPWKPILREGRMEDGAKEIPGLAEIEKFEPDWRIYARSASDDTSPIVALMAATDALDAAAIPITSNLKVILDGEEEAGSPSLVPAIQRYRGQLTADLMMILDGPIHPSNRPTLVYGARGNLTVNLTVYGPKFSLHSGHYGNWIPNPGMRLAQLLASMKDDRGRVLIPGFYDGIRLTPEDRRILQSVPDDEGALLKLFGVSEPDLVGESLQEALQYPSLNVRGLESAYVGAQARTIIPDHATAALDVRLVKETDGEALLAKIRAHIESQGYHVVESDPDDETRARHPKIAKVDSPRGEGTSAYRTEIDDPEALALAAALERALGEEPVRIRTSGGTVPIAPFIDALGFPAVSVPTVNFDNNQHGENENVRIGHFFRAVAILAATLGM
;
A
#
# COMPACT_ATOMS: atom_id res chain seq x y z
N MET A 1 6.73 41.02 19.31
CA MET A 1 7.62 39.84 19.19
C MET A 1 6.99 38.69 18.38
N LEU A 2 5.70 38.40 18.48
CA LEU A 2 5.04 37.32 17.69
C LEU A 2 5.14 37.53 16.16
N ALA A 3 4.98 38.78 15.67
CA ALA A 3 4.99 39.09 14.23
C ALA A 3 6.38 38.88 13.55
N VAL A 4 7.47 39.03 14.30
CA VAL A 4 8.83 38.83 13.77
C VAL A 4 9.16 37.36 13.59
N TRP A 5 8.62 36.47 14.46
CA TRP A 5 8.78 35.02 14.34
C TRP A 5 7.96 34.43 13.19
N ILE A 6 6.78 34.99 12.91
CA ILE A 6 5.94 34.55 11.78
C ILE A 6 6.59 34.93 10.45
N LEU A 7 7.21 36.11 10.36
CA LEU A 7 7.95 36.55 9.15
C LEU A 7 9.24 35.75 8.91
N ALA A 8 9.96 35.37 9.96
CA ALA A 8 11.17 34.55 9.83
C ALA A 8 10.80 33.09 9.40
N ALA A 9 9.69 32.53 9.92
CA ALA A 9 9.21 31.21 9.49
C ALA A 9 8.70 31.21 8.04
N GLN A 10 8.08 32.30 7.57
CA GLN A 10 7.65 32.43 6.17
C GLN A 10 8.81 32.62 5.17
N ALA A 11 9.88 33.32 5.56
CA ALA A 11 11.08 33.48 4.73
C ALA A 11 11.84 32.14 4.56
N ALA A 12 11.93 31.34 5.62
CA ALA A 12 12.61 30.04 5.59
C ALA A 12 11.92 28.98 4.71
N THR A 13 10.60 29.05 4.54
CA THR A 13 9.84 28.02 3.79
C THR A 13 9.82 28.23 2.28
N GLY A 14 9.98 29.45 1.78
CA GLY A 14 10.22 29.71 0.35
C GLY A 14 11.59 29.22 -0.10
N ASP A 15 12.57 29.25 0.79
CA ASP A 15 13.92 28.78 0.54
C ASP A 15 14.02 27.24 0.39
N VAL A 16 13.21 26.46 1.09
CA VAL A 16 13.31 24.99 1.09
C VAL A 16 13.04 24.41 -0.30
N LYS A 17 11.95 24.84 -0.96
CA LYS A 17 11.63 24.39 -2.32
C LYS A 17 12.71 24.81 -3.31
N THR A 18 13.06 26.09 -3.31
CA THR A 18 14.11 26.64 -4.18
C THR A 18 15.43 25.92 -3.96
N ALA A 19 15.84 25.69 -2.72
CA ALA A 19 17.07 24.97 -2.41
C ALA A 19 17.05 23.52 -2.94
N ALA A 20 15.91 22.83 -2.83
CA ALA A 20 15.74 21.48 -3.37
C ALA A 20 15.81 21.47 -4.91
N GLU A 21 15.10 22.39 -5.57
CA GLU A 21 15.06 22.52 -7.02
C GLU A 21 16.45 22.89 -7.58
N ASP A 22 17.14 23.85 -6.98
CA ASP A 22 18.50 24.27 -7.36
C ASP A 22 19.51 23.14 -7.17
N TYR A 23 19.40 22.40 -6.05
CA TYR A 23 20.26 21.23 -5.81
C TYR A 23 20.05 20.15 -6.88
N VAL A 24 18.80 19.81 -7.17
CA VAL A 24 18.45 18.87 -8.24
C VAL A 24 18.98 19.39 -9.58
N GLN A 25 18.75 20.68 -9.91
CA GLN A 25 19.19 21.26 -11.16
C GLN A 25 20.70 21.07 -11.42
N VAL A 26 21.50 21.11 -10.39
CA VAL A 26 22.97 20.93 -10.49
C VAL A 26 23.39 19.47 -10.43
N ASN A 27 22.65 18.62 -9.68
CA ASN A 27 23.10 17.28 -9.30
C ASN A 27 22.29 16.14 -9.93
N GLN A 28 21.52 16.35 -11.01
CA GLN A 28 20.66 15.31 -11.62
C GLN A 28 21.41 13.99 -11.86
N GLY A 29 22.58 14.07 -12.56
CA GLY A 29 23.37 12.87 -12.85
C GLY A 29 23.85 12.14 -11.59
N LYS A 30 24.29 12.87 -10.54
CA LYS A 30 24.69 12.29 -9.25
C LYS A 30 23.54 11.55 -8.60
N ILE A 31 22.35 12.18 -8.52
CA ILE A 31 21.15 11.61 -7.87
C ILE A 31 20.69 10.36 -8.62
N VAL A 32 20.67 10.41 -9.95
CA VAL A 32 20.27 9.24 -10.77
C VAL A 32 21.29 8.10 -10.65
N ARG A 33 22.60 8.39 -10.62
CA ARG A 33 23.61 7.34 -10.43
C ARG A 33 23.46 6.64 -9.07
N GLU A 34 23.12 7.36 -8.00
CA GLU A 34 22.85 6.76 -6.69
C GLU A 34 21.62 5.85 -6.73
N LEU A 35 20.56 6.25 -7.45
CA LEU A 35 19.39 5.39 -7.68
C LEU A 35 19.77 4.14 -8.48
N VAL A 36 20.52 4.29 -9.58
CA VAL A 36 20.96 3.18 -10.43
C VAL A 36 21.82 2.18 -9.64
N GLU A 37 22.71 2.65 -8.78
CA GLU A 37 23.52 1.80 -7.89
C GLU A 37 22.63 0.95 -6.98
N ALA A 38 21.65 1.56 -6.32
CA ALA A 38 20.74 0.85 -5.42
C ALA A 38 19.80 -0.13 -6.15
N LEU A 39 19.36 0.21 -7.36
CA LEU A 39 18.52 -0.65 -8.22
C LEU A 39 19.27 -1.82 -8.85
N SER A 40 20.60 -1.72 -8.96
CA SER A 40 21.42 -2.76 -9.58
C SER A 40 21.68 -3.96 -8.65
N ILE A 41 21.24 -3.90 -7.40
CA ILE A 41 21.33 -5.01 -6.46
C ILE A 41 19.98 -5.72 -6.44
N PRO A 42 19.91 -7.03 -6.79
CA PRO A 42 18.68 -7.81 -6.62
C PRO A 42 18.16 -7.72 -5.20
N ASN A 43 16.84 -7.56 -5.04
CA ASN A 43 16.29 -7.24 -3.73
C ASN A 43 14.96 -7.93 -3.41
N VAL A 44 14.73 -9.12 -3.95
CA VAL A 44 13.58 -9.94 -3.51
C VAL A 44 13.84 -10.43 -2.09
N ALA A 45 12.87 -10.29 -1.19
CA ALA A 45 13.00 -10.61 0.25
C ALA A 45 13.58 -12.02 0.53
N SER A 46 13.29 -13.00 -0.33
CA SER A 46 13.83 -14.36 -0.21
C SER A 46 15.32 -14.49 -0.57
N ASP A 47 15.89 -13.51 -1.29
CA ASP A 47 17.32 -13.46 -1.61
C ASP A 47 18.11 -12.74 -0.49
N ARG A 48 18.23 -13.40 0.64
CA ARG A 48 18.84 -12.84 1.86
C ARG A 48 20.25 -12.26 1.65
N ALA A 49 21.03 -12.83 0.72
CA ALA A 49 22.40 -12.39 0.46
C ALA A 49 22.41 -11.01 -0.22
N ASN A 50 21.63 -10.83 -1.25
CA ASN A 50 21.52 -9.54 -1.94
C ASN A 50 20.75 -8.49 -1.12
N ILE A 51 19.73 -8.89 -0.37
CA ILE A 51 19.05 -8.02 0.61
C ILE A 51 20.06 -7.46 1.62
N ARG A 52 20.90 -8.31 2.20
CA ARG A 52 21.93 -7.84 3.15
C ARG A 52 22.94 -6.90 2.49
N LYS A 53 23.39 -7.23 1.28
CA LYS A 53 24.27 -6.34 0.50
C LYS A 53 23.64 -4.97 0.25
N LYS A 54 22.32 -4.92 -0.11
CA LYS A 54 21.61 -3.66 -0.29
C LYS A 54 21.45 -2.91 1.03
N ALA A 55 21.14 -3.61 2.13
CA ALA A 55 21.08 -3.02 3.47
C ALA A 55 22.40 -2.35 3.88
N GLU A 56 23.54 -2.99 3.63
CA GLU A 56 24.89 -2.45 3.92
C GLU A 56 25.19 -1.21 3.04
N LEU A 57 24.81 -1.21 1.78
CA LEU A 57 24.88 -0.03 0.91
C LEU A 57 24.07 1.13 1.51
N LEU A 58 22.85 0.87 1.98
CA LEU A 58 21.96 1.89 2.53
C LEU A 58 22.42 2.43 3.87
N VAL A 59 23.06 1.59 4.73
CA VAL A 59 23.76 2.09 5.93
C VAL A 59 24.82 3.12 5.53
N GLY A 60 25.72 2.78 4.60
CA GLY A 60 26.73 3.73 4.11
C GLY A 60 26.14 4.99 3.46
N THR A 61 24.96 4.86 2.83
CA THR A 61 24.24 5.99 2.23
C THR A 61 23.73 6.98 3.30
N LEU A 62 23.23 6.48 4.42
CA LEU A 62 22.81 7.27 5.57
C LEU A 62 23.99 7.92 6.30
N GLU A 63 25.08 7.15 6.53
CA GLU A 63 26.28 7.64 7.21
C GLU A 63 26.92 8.84 6.48
N ARG A 64 26.96 8.82 5.14
CA ARG A 64 27.46 9.94 4.34
C ARG A 64 26.67 11.25 4.58
N ARG A 65 25.45 11.16 5.17
CA ARG A 65 24.55 12.31 5.46
C ARG A 65 24.39 12.58 6.94
N ARG A 66 25.40 12.20 7.71
CA ARG A 66 25.49 12.46 9.17
C ARG A 66 24.41 11.73 10.00
N PHE A 67 23.85 10.65 9.49
CA PHE A 67 23.09 9.73 10.32
C PHE A 67 24.05 8.79 11.04
N THR A 68 23.75 8.51 12.30
CA THR A 68 24.28 7.33 12.97
C THR A 68 23.43 6.15 12.49
N ALA A 69 24.03 5.29 11.66
CA ALA A 69 23.28 4.21 11.01
C ALA A 69 23.79 2.82 11.42
N SER A 70 22.89 1.84 11.40
CA SER A 70 23.20 0.45 11.74
C SER A 70 22.13 -0.50 11.17
N LEU A 71 22.49 -1.79 11.12
CA LEU A 71 21.52 -2.86 10.90
C LEU A 71 20.90 -3.27 12.23
N LEU A 72 19.58 -3.30 12.29
CA LEU A 72 18.84 -3.91 13.39
C LEU A 72 18.53 -5.36 12.96
N GLU A 73 19.22 -6.30 13.56
CA GLU A 73 19.05 -7.72 13.23
C GLU A 73 17.70 -8.24 13.69
N THR A 74 17.04 -8.98 12.81
CA THR A 74 15.75 -9.64 13.02
C THR A 74 15.88 -11.15 12.85
N GLU A 75 14.80 -11.91 12.95
CA GLU A 75 14.78 -13.34 12.58
C GLU A 75 14.77 -13.53 11.05
N GLY A 76 14.36 -12.52 10.31
CA GLY A 76 14.34 -12.47 8.84
C GLY A 76 15.46 -11.61 8.26
N ASN A 77 15.08 -10.69 7.38
CA ASN A 77 15.99 -9.69 6.82
C ASN A 77 16.23 -8.55 7.82
N PRO A 78 17.43 -7.95 7.85
CA PRO A 78 17.71 -6.85 8.77
C PRO A 78 16.90 -5.61 8.40
N LEU A 79 16.53 -4.82 9.43
CA LEU A 79 16.07 -3.46 9.21
C LEU A 79 17.30 -2.53 9.12
N VAL A 80 17.31 -1.57 8.21
CA VAL A 80 18.28 -0.49 8.23
C VAL A 80 17.71 0.64 9.09
N PHE A 81 18.45 1.05 10.10
CA PHE A 81 18.09 2.15 10.98
C PHE A 81 19.13 3.26 10.88
N GLY A 82 18.64 4.51 10.80
CA GLY A 82 19.47 5.69 10.86
C GLY A 82 18.85 6.76 11.76
N GLU A 83 19.67 7.44 12.54
CA GLU A 83 19.25 8.56 13.38
C GLU A 83 20.16 9.75 13.18
N ARG A 84 19.57 10.93 12.98
CA ARG A 84 20.26 12.22 12.96
C ARG A 84 19.61 13.13 13.98
N THR A 85 20.30 13.34 15.10
CA THR A 85 19.85 14.24 16.16
C THR A 85 20.15 15.69 15.82
N VAL A 86 19.24 16.57 16.17
CA VAL A 86 19.34 18.03 15.93
C VAL A 86 19.28 18.76 17.25
N GLU A 87 20.28 19.58 17.55
CA GLU A 87 20.32 20.34 18.80
C GLU A 87 19.11 21.26 18.93
N GLY A 88 18.40 21.18 20.07
CA GLY A 88 17.23 21.98 20.33
C GLY A 88 15.94 21.52 19.63
N ALA A 89 15.99 20.41 18.89
CA ALA A 89 14.79 19.83 18.28
C ALA A 89 13.74 19.49 19.33
N ARG A 90 12.47 19.80 19.02
CA ARG A 90 11.30 19.48 19.85
C ARG A 90 10.44 18.37 19.29
N ARG A 91 10.75 17.93 18.06
CA ARG A 91 10.03 16.91 17.31
C ARG A 91 10.99 15.86 16.81
N THR A 92 10.53 14.65 16.71
CA THR A 92 11.24 13.53 16.08
C THR A 92 10.35 12.96 14.97
N LEU A 93 10.86 12.92 13.76
CA LEU A 93 10.18 12.37 12.57
C LEU A 93 10.78 11.02 12.25
N LEU A 94 9.93 10.01 12.06
CA LEU A 94 10.32 8.67 11.61
C LEU A 94 9.88 8.46 10.17
N TYR A 95 10.84 8.24 9.27
CA TYR A 95 10.58 7.87 7.87
C TYR A 95 10.63 6.35 7.73
N TYR A 96 9.53 5.78 7.29
CA TYR A 96 9.43 4.36 6.94
C TYR A 96 9.43 4.22 5.41
N ILE A 97 10.31 3.36 4.90
CA ILE A 97 10.43 3.03 3.48
C ILE A 97 10.84 1.55 3.42
N HIS A 98 10.53 0.83 2.37
CA HIS A 98 11.07 -0.51 2.22
C HIS A 98 12.16 -0.57 1.13
N TYR A 99 13.05 -1.57 1.24
CA TYR A 99 14.15 -1.73 0.31
C TYR A 99 14.19 -3.10 -0.39
N ASP A 100 13.26 -4.00 -0.05
CA ASP A 100 12.99 -5.19 -0.84
C ASP A 100 12.09 -4.86 -2.03
N GLY A 101 11.77 -5.82 -2.85
CA GLY A 101 10.93 -5.68 -4.01
C GLY A 101 10.21 -6.97 -4.35
N GLN A 102 9.13 -6.85 -5.10
CA GLN A 102 8.32 -7.97 -5.57
C GLN A 102 9.14 -9.01 -6.34
N PRO A 103 8.80 -10.30 -6.24
CA PRO A 103 9.35 -11.33 -7.09
C PRO A 103 9.23 -10.99 -8.58
N VAL A 104 10.17 -11.41 -9.36
CA VAL A 104 10.26 -11.11 -10.79
C VAL A 104 10.12 -12.34 -11.66
N ASN A 105 9.56 -12.16 -12.85
CA ASN A 105 9.60 -13.13 -13.94
C ASN A 105 10.45 -12.55 -15.10
N PRO A 106 11.78 -12.72 -15.11
CA PRO A 106 12.67 -12.01 -16.05
C PRO A 106 12.29 -12.13 -17.53
N PRO A 107 11.77 -13.27 -18.05
CA PRO A 107 11.35 -13.38 -19.44
C PRO A 107 10.23 -12.43 -19.87
N LEU A 108 9.46 -11.87 -18.96
CA LEU A 108 8.37 -10.93 -19.24
C LEU A 108 8.85 -9.48 -19.26
N TRP A 109 10.07 -9.20 -18.78
CA TRP A 109 10.65 -7.85 -18.80
C TRP A 109 11.20 -7.52 -20.20
N LYS A 110 10.95 -6.29 -20.65
CA LYS A 110 11.43 -5.80 -21.96
C LYS A 110 12.82 -5.17 -21.85
N GLN A 111 13.69 -5.75 -21.04
CA GLN A 111 15.09 -5.37 -20.81
C GLN A 111 15.91 -6.59 -20.42
N GLU A 112 17.24 -6.48 -20.45
CA GLU A 112 18.16 -7.60 -20.19
C GLU A 112 17.96 -8.25 -18.82
N SER A 113 17.71 -7.42 -17.79
CA SER A 113 17.45 -7.87 -16.43
C SER A 113 16.60 -6.83 -15.68
N PRO A 114 15.66 -7.27 -14.81
CA PRO A 114 14.93 -6.36 -13.93
C PRO A 114 15.83 -5.47 -13.03
N TRP A 115 17.04 -5.92 -12.75
CA TRP A 115 18.06 -5.20 -11.94
C TRP A 115 19.18 -4.58 -12.79
N LYS A 116 18.96 -4.41 -14.06
CA LYS A 116 19.79 -3.59 -14.94
C LYS A 116 18.98 -2.39 -15.40
N PRO A 117 19.01 -1.27 -14.64
CA PRO A 117 18.18 -0.11 -14.94
C PRO A 117 18.41 0.41 -16.36
N ILE A 118 17.34 0.72 -17.07
CA ILE A 118 17.38 1.37 -18.39
C ILE A 118 16.58 2.66 -18.36
N LEU A 119 16.93 3.60 -19.23
CA LEU A 119 16.23 4.87 -19.41
C LEU A 119 15.45 4.85 -20.72
N ARG A 120 14.23 5.38 -20.71
CA ARG A 120 13.42 5.60 -21.92
C ARG A 120 12.86 7.01 -21.99
N GLU A 121 12.55 7.46 -23.20
CA GLU A 121 11.97 8.78 -23.49
C GLU A 121 10.56 8.97 -22.88
N GLY A 122 9.92 7.90 -22.39
CA GLY A 122 8.56 7.89 -21.83
C GLY A 122 8.07 6.48 -21.53
N ARG A 123 6.76 6.25 -21.70
CA ARG A 123 6.12 4.95 -21.43
C ARG A 123 6.42 3.93 -22.52
N MET A 124 6.75 2.70 -22.09
CA MET A 124 6.94 1.58 -23.01
C MET A 124 5.69 1.26 -23.84
N GLU A 125 4.53 1.37 -23.22
CA GLU A 125 3.22 1.13 -23.82
C GLU A 125 2.95 2.10 -24.99
N ASP A 126 3.51 3.30 -24.91
CA ASP A 126 3.39 4.33 -25.96
C ASP A 126 4.52 4.23 -27.01
N GLY A 127 5.34 3.19 -26.94
CA GLY A 127 6.44 2.94 -27.89
C GLY A 127 7.69 3.79 -27.66
N ALA A 128 7.88 4.35 -26.45
CA ALA A 128 9.04 5.18 -26.13
C ALA A 128 10.35 4.42 -26.30
N LYS A 129 11.34 5.11 -26.91
CA LYS A 129 12.66 4.55 -27.23
C LYS A 129 13.54 4.49 -25.99
N GLU A 130 14.43 3.51 -25.97
CA GLU A 130 15.51 3.43 -25.00
C GLU A 130 16.58 4.47 -25.26
N ILE A 131 17.07 5.10 -24.19
CA ILE A 131 18.16 6.07 -24.22
C ILE A 131 19.38 5.34 -23.64
N PRO A 132 20.43 5.10 -24.43
CA PRO A 132 21.62 4.42 -23.95
C PRO A 132 22.48 5.30 -23.07
N GLY A 133 23.38 4.71 -22.29
CA GLY A 133 24.38 5.44 -21.51
C GLY A 133 23.80 6.14 -20.27
N LEU A 134 22.83 5.51 -19.59
CA LEU A 134 22.17 6.09 -18.40
C LEU A 134 23.17 6.63 -17.34
N ALA A 135 24.29 5.94 -17.12
CA ALA A 135 25.29 6.33 -16.12
C ALA A 135 26.07 7.62 -16.46
N GLU A 136 26.16 7.96 -17.75
CA GLU A 136 26.93 9.10 -18.27
C GLU A 136 26.06 10.36 -18.47
N ILE A 137 24.75 10.23 -18.31
CA ILE A 137 23.82 11.35 -18.51
C ILE A 137 23.85 12.27 -17.29
N GLU A 138 24.04 13.56 -17.54
CA GLU A 138 24.07 14.60 -16.49
C GLU A 138 22.78 15.45 -16.42
N LYS A 139 21.94 15.43 -17.49
CA LYS A 139 20.68 16.16 -17.55
C LYS A 139 19.58 15.27 -18.11
N PHE A 140 18.43 15.35 -17.49
CA PHE A 140 17.29 14.49 -17.78
C PHE A 140 16.05 15.31 -18.10
N GLU A 141 15.23 14.80 -19.03
CA GLU A 141 13.93 15.38 -19.30
C GLU A 141 12.88 14.83 -18.31
N PRO A 142 11.90 15.65 -17.88
CA PRO A 142 10.93 15.26 -16.86
C PRO A 142 10.08 14.05 -17.23
N ASP A 143 9.83 13.82 -18.53
CA ASP A 143 8.98 12.72 -19.01
C ASP A 143 9.73 11.39 -19.18
N TRP A 144 11.05 11.42 -19.14
CA TRP A 144 11.84 10.21 -19.19
C TRP A 144 11.57 9.31 -18.00
N ARG A 145 11.78 8.00 -18.19
CA ARG A 145 11.50 7.00 -17.14
C ARG A 145 12.66 6.03 -16.98
N ILE A 146 13.01 5.76 -15.73
CA ILE A 146 13.92 4.67 -15.35
C ILE A 146 13.09 3.43 -15.11
N TYR A 147 13.42 2.36 -15.81
CA TYR A 147 12.78 1.05 -15.70
C TYR A 147 13.69 0.08 -14.95
N ALA A 148 13.24 -0.41 -13.83
CA ALA A 148 13.88 -1.48 -13.05
C ALA A 148 12.90 -1.97 -11.98
N ARG A 149 13.10 -3.17 -11.43
CA ARG A 149 12.41 -3.60 -10.21
C ARG A 149 12.78 -2.65 -9.06
N SER A 150 11.80 -2.27 -8.25
CA SER A 150 11.88 -1.32 -7.15
C SER A 150 12.24 0.11 -7.56
N ALA A 151 12.11 0.48 -8.84
CA ALA A 151 12.36 1.85 -9.28
C ALA A 151 11.37 2.83 -8.64
N SER A 152 10.11 2.43 -8.48
CA SER A 152 9.05 3.20 -7.82
C SER A 152 8.72 2.65 -6.44
N ASP A 153 8.85 1.35 -6.25
CA ASP A 153 8.37 0.58 -5.13
C ASP A 153 9.51 -0.25 -4.51
N ASP A 154 10.38 0.30 -3.59
CA ASP A 154 10.28 1.63 -2.97
C ASP A 154 11.68 2.28 -2.86
N THR A 155 12.59 2.08 -3.86
CA THR A 155 13.99 2.56 -3.79
C THR A 155 14.12 4.06 -4.11
N SER A 156 13.33 4.61 -5.05
CA SER A 156 13.47 6.03 -5.41
C SER A 156 13.11 6.99 -4.27
N PRO A 157 12.12 6.75 -3.39
CA PRO A 157 11.88 7.58 -2.23
C PRO A 157 13.06 7.61 -1.24
N ILE A 158 13.80 6.51 -1.08
CA ILE A 158 15.02 6.48 -0.25
C ILE A 158 16.04 7.49 -0.79
N VAL A 159 16.32 7.41 -2.09
CA VAL A 159 17.31 8.28 -2.73
C VAL A 159 16.83 9.74 -2.75
N ALA A 160 15.53 9.98 -2.96
CA ALA A 160 14.95 11.31 -2.91
C ALA A 160 15.05 11.95 -1.51
N LEU A 161 14.81 11.18 -0.44
CA LEU A 161 14.99 11.64 0.95
C LEU A 161 16.45 12.02 1.22
N MET A 162 17.38 11.22 0.72
CA MET A 162 18.80 11.49 0.85
C MET A 162 19.21 12.76 0.08
N ALA A 163 18.70 12.94 -1.14
CA ALA A 163 18.94 14.15 -1.93
C ALA A 163 18.30 15.39 -1.29
N ALA A 164 17.14 15.27 -0.65
CA ALA A 164 16.51 16.34 0.11
C ALA A 164 17.37 16.78 1.30
N THR A 165 17.95 15.82 2.01
CA THR A 165 18.89 16.09 3.12
C THR A 165 20.13 16.82 2.60
N ASP A 166 20.74 16.34 1.49
CA ASP A 166 21.88 16.98 0.84
C ASP A 166 21.55 18.41 0.38
N ALA A 167 20.35 18.64 -0.13
CA ALA A 167 19.91 19.96 -0.62
C ALA A 167 19.84 20.99 0.51
N LEU A 168 19.21 20.64 1.64
CA LEU A 168 19.13 21.53 2.79
C LEU A 168 20.50 21.79 3.42
N ASP A 169 21.34 20.75 3.52
CA ASP A 169 22.72 20.91 4.01
C ASP A 169 23.56 21.81 3.09
N ALA A 170 23.45 21.67 1.77
CA ALA A 170 24.18 22.49 0.80
C ALA A 170 23.72 23.96 0.82
N ALA A 171 22.42 24.20 1.05
CA ALA A 171 21.85 25.53 1.19
C ALA A 171 22.03 26.16 2.59
N ALA A 172 22.60 25.42 3.54
CA ALA A 172 22.69 25.78 4.95
C ALA A 172 21.32 26.10 5.60
N ILE A 173 20.24 25.46 5.11
CA ILE A 173 18.93 25.55 5.71
C ILE A 173 18.85 24.54 6.86
N PRO A 174 18.55 24.98 8.10
CA PRO A 174 18.57 24.10 9.24
C PRO A 174 17.39 23.09 9.20
N ILE A 175 17.71 21.83 9.40
CA ILE A 175 16.71 20.82 9.75
C ILE A 175 16.35 21.05 11.22
N THR A 176 15.06 21.11 11.55
CA THR A 176 14.57 21.54 12.86
C THR A 176 14.06 20.41 13.75
N SER A 177 13.87 19.21 13.17
CA SER A 177 13.42 18.02 13.87
C SER A 177 14.53 16.96 13.91
N ASN A 178 14.52 16.12 14.95
CA ASN A 178 15.29 14.88 14.91
C ASN A 178 14.75 13.99 13.79
N LEU A 179 15.63 13.33 13.07
CA LEU A 179 15.27 12.44 11.99
C LEU A 179 15.60 11.00 12.36
N LYS A 180 14.66 10.12 12.14
CA LYS A 180 14.86 8.68 12.17
C LYS A 180 14.42 8.09 10.84
N VAL A 181 15.15 7.12 10.34
CA VAL A 181 14.85 6.38 9.13
C VAL A 181 14.85 4.91 9.47
N ILE A 182 13.80 4.20 9.12
CA ILE A 182 13.72 2.75 9.18
C ILE A 182 13.42 2.23 7.78
N LEU A 183 14.28 1.32 7.27
CA LEU A 183 14.09 0.68 5.99
C LEU A 183 13.81 -0.79 6.22
N ASP A 184 12.68 -1.27 5.70
CA ASP A 184 12.23 -2.66 5.82
C ASP A 184 12.69 -3.49 4.62
N GLY A 185 13.20 -4.69 4.86
CA GLY A 185 13.66 -5.63 3.82
C GLY A 185 12.72 -6.81 3.58
N GLU A 186 11.48 -6.73 4.07
CA GLU A 186 10.48 -7.80 3.99
C GLU A 186 9.05 -7.28 3.74
N GLU A 187 8.86 -6.03 3.32
CA GLU A 187 7.53 -5.43 3.14
C GLU A 187 6.71 -6.24 2.16
N GLU A 188 7.29 -6.55 1.01
CA GLU A 188 6.68 -7.31 -0.08
C GLU A 188 6.41 -8.79 0.25
N ALA A 189 7.00 -9.26 1.36
CA ALA A 189 6.72 -10.56 1.96
C ALA A 189 5.75 -10.46 3.17
N GLY A 190 5.20 -9.27 3.45
CA GLY A 190 4.26 -9.01 4.53
C GLY A 190 4.88 -8.61 5.86
N SER A 191 6.13 -8.15 5.87
CA SER A 191 6.87 -7.64 7.07
C SER A 191 6.82 -8.56 8.31
N PRO A 192 7.06 -9.86 8.21
CA PRO A 192 6.85 -10.78 9.34
C PRO A 192 7.76 -10.49 10.54
N SER A 193 8.92 -9.88 10.30
CA SER A 193 9.90 -9.56 11.35
C SER A 193 9.70 -8.18 11.99
N LEU A 194 8.83 -7.32 11.43
CA LEU A 194 8.72 -5.92 11.83
C LEU A 194 8.11 -5.77 13.23
N VAL A 195 6.98 -6.43 13.50
CA VAL A 195 6.32 -6.37 14.83
C VAL A 195 7.20 -6.96 15.93
N PRO A 196 7.85 -8.14 15.76
CA PRO A 196 8.84 -8.62 16.73
C PRO A 196 10.01 -7.66 16.96
N ALA A 197 10.46 -6.94 15.93
CA ALA A 197 11.54 -5.96 16.05
C ALA A 197 11.18 -4.79 16.99
N ILE A 198 9.89 -4.37 17.06
CA ILE A 198 9.46 -3.32 17.98
C ILE A 198 9.75 -3.70 19.42
N GLN A 199 9.50 -4.94 19.82
CA GLN A 199 9.74 -5.38 21.20
C GLN A 199 11.19 -5.19 21.60
N ARG A 200 12.11 -5.41 20.66
CA ARG A 200 13.56 -5.31 20.88
C ARG A 200 14.08 -3.87 20.74
N TYR A 201 13.55 -3.09 19.81
CA TYR A 201 14.10 -1.81 19.39
C TYR A 201 13.18 -0.61 19.67
N ARG A 202 12.12 -0.78 20.45
CA ARG A 202 11.10 0.26 20.70
C ARG A 202 11.67 1.64 21.05
N GLY A 203 12.72 1.67 21.89
CA GLY A 203 13.36 2.93 22.30
C GLY A 203 13.96 3.71 21.13
N GLN A 204 14.47 3.01 20.11
CA GLN A 204 15.03 3.61 18.89
C GLN A 204 13.93 4.08 17.93
N LEU A 205 12.76 3.42 17.94
CA LEU A 205 11.67 3.64 16.99
C LEU A 205 10.63 4.68 17.46
N THR A 206 10.77 5.23 18.68
CA THR A 206 9.87 6.26 19.19
C THR A 206 10.00 7.56 18.39
N ALA A 207 8.86 8.15 17.99
CA ALA A 207 8.78 9.41 17.25
C ALA A 207 7.48 10.15 17.59
N ASP A 208 7.32 11.36 17.06
CA ASP A 208 6.08 12.13 17.17
C ASP A 208 5.17 11.90 15.95
N LEU A 209 5.75 11.64 14.79
CA LEU A 209 5.06 11.34 13.53
C LEU A 209 5.87 10.33 12.72
N MET A 210 5.19 9.32 12.18
CA MET A 210 5.75 8.44 11.15
C MET A 210 5.28 8.88 9.76
N MET A 211 6.21 9.04 8.84
CA MET A 211 5.94 9.25 7.42
C MET A 211 6.29 8.00 6.64
N ILE A 212 5.32 7.45 5.92
CA ILE A 212 5.48 6.29 5.06
C ILE A 212 5.67 6.80 3.64
N LEU A 213 6.81 6.50 3.01
CA LEU A 213 7.12 7.05 1.68
C LEU A 213 6.76 6.08 0.54
N ASP A 214 5.88 5.14 0.80
CA ASP A 214 5.42 4.13 -0.14
C ASP A 214 4.16 4.56 -0.89
N GLY A 215 4.02 4.07 -2.12
CA GLY A 215 2.86 4.24 -2.99
C GLY A 215 2.92 5.45 -3.93
N PRO A 216 2.02 5.46 -4.93
CA PRO A 216 1.96 6.53 -5.92
C PRO A 216 1.20 7.76 -5.43
N ILE A 217 1.56 8.91 -5.97
CA ILE A 217 0.78 10.15 -5.79
C ILE A 217 -0.59 10.01 -6.46
N HIS A 218 -1.51 10.90 -6.08
CA HIS A 218 -2.82 11.00 -6.73
C HIS A 218 -2.67 11.30 -8.25
N PRO A 219 -3.54 10.74 -9.13
CA PRO A 219 -3.48 10.96 -10.59
C PRO A 219 -3.50 12.42 -11.04
N SER A 220 -3.96 13.36 -10.20
CA SER A 220 -3.87 14.80 -10.46
C SER A 220 -2.43 15.35 -10.47
N ASN A 221 -1.44 14.54 -10.10
CA ASN A 221 -0.04 14.92 -9.91
C ASN A 221 0.21 15.97 -8.82
N ARG A 222 -0.76 16.27 -7.95
CA ARG A 222 -0.58 17.15 -6.79
C ARG A 222 0.12 16.39 -5.65
N PRO A 223 0.84 17.08 -4.75
CA PRO A 223 1.32 16.48 -3.51
C PRO A 223 0.18 15.76 -2.82
N THR A 224 0.44 14.59 -2.28
CA THR A 224 -0.61 13.71 -1.73
C THR A 224 -0.23 13.30 -0.31
N LEU A 225 -1.20 13.30 0.57
CA LEU A 225 -1.13 12.74 1.92
C LEU A 225 -2.20 11.67 2.07
N VAL A 226 -1.81 10.49 2.55
CA VAL A 226 -2.74 9.39 2.80
C VAL A 226 -2.71 9.06 4.28
N TYR A 227 -3.84 9.23 4.95
CA TYR A 227 -3.95 9.18 6.41
C TYR A 227 -4.23 7.78 6.95
N GLY A 228 -4.54 6.83 6.07
CA GLY A 228 -4.81 5.46 6.45
C GLY A 228 -4.87 4.50 5.28
N ALA A 229 -4.88 3.22 5.58
CA ALA A 229 -5.04 2.14 4.62
C ALA A 229 -6.05 1.12 5.10
N ARG A 230 -6.76 0.51 4.15
CA ARG A 230 -7.71 -0.58 4.46
C ARG A 230 -6.95 -1.83 4.86
N GLY A 231 -7.56 -2.59 5.77
CA GLY A 231 -7.14 -3.95 6.07
C GLY A 231 -7.67 -4.96 5.07
N ASN A 232 -7.29 -6.21 5.24
CA ASN A 232 -7.71 -7.31 4.38
C ASN A 232 -7.93 -8.59 5.19
N LEU A 233 -9.09 -9.23 4.97
CA LEU A 233 -9.43 -10.55 5.48
C LEU A 233 -9.82 -11.44 4.29
N THR A 234 -9.24 -12.63 4.19
CA THR A 234 -9.58 -13.60 3.14
C THR A 234 -10.37 -14.76 3.74
N VAL A 235 -11.47 -15.13 3.08
CA VAL A 235 -12.35 -16.21 3.54
C VAL A 235 -12.64 -17.17 2.40
N ASN A 236 -12.45 -18.47 2.62
CA ASN A 236 -12.93 -19.51 1.73
C ASN A 236 -14.24 -20.06 2.28
N LEU A 237 -15.28 -20.04 1.47
CA LEU A 237 -16.61 -20.56 1.78
C LEU A 237 -16.90 -21.76 0.89
N THR A 238 -16.92 -22.95 1.47
CA THR A 238 -17.27 -24.19 0.75
C THR A 238 -18.66 -24.67 1.18
N VAL A 239 -19.53 -24.89 0.22
CA VAL A 239 -20.85 -25.49 0.41
C VAL A 239 -20.80 -26.92 -0.10
N TYR A 240 -21.26 -27.88 0.75
CA TYR A 240 -21.24 -29.30 0.42
C TYR A 240 -22.55 -29.77 -0.19
N GLY A 241 -22.42 -30.63 -1.18
CA GLY A 241 -23.47 -31.39 -1.84
C GLY A 241 -23.44 -32.87 -1.43
N PRO A 242 -23.66 -33.80 -2.37
CA PRO A 242 -23.51 -35.24 -2.13
C PRO A 242 -22.08 -35.61 -1.76
N LYS A 243 -21.85 -36.83 -1.24
CA LYS A 243 -20.49 -37.28 -0.82
C LYS A 243 -19.50 -37.40 -1.99
N PHE A 244 -20.01 -37.63 -3.18
CA PHE A 244 -19.28 -37.69 -4.45
C PHE A 244 -20.18 -37.18 -5.57
N SER A 245 -19.58 -36.76 -6.67
CA SER A 245 -20.34 -36.25 -7.82
C SER A 245 -21.29 -37.29 -8.40
N LEU A 246 -22.50 -36.87 -8.73
CA LEU A 246 -23.58 -37.75 -9.21
C LEU A 246 -24.00 -37.36 -10.63
N HIS A 247 -24.54 -38.33 -11.41
CA HIS A 247 -25.08 -38.03 -12.73
C HIS A 247 -26.36 -37.18 -12.60
N SER A 248 -26.36 -35.97 -13.16
CA SER A 248 -27.47 -35.01 -13.03
C SER A 248 -28.76 -35.48 -13.72
N GLY A 249 -28.67 -36.27 -14.77
CA GLY A 249 -29.84 -36.87 -15.44
C GLY A 249 -30.59 -37.89 -14.57
N HIS A 250 -29.89 -38.57 -13.67
CA HIS A 250 -30.51 -39.54 -12.77
C HIS A 250 -31.01 -38.94 -11.47
N TYR A 251 -30.30 -37.92 -10.95
CA TYR A 251 -30.51 -37.41 -9.59
C TYR A 251 -30.84 -35.92 -9.54
N GLY A 252 -30.95 -35.23 -10.68
CA GLY A 252 -31.43 -33.84 -10.75
C GLY A 252 -32.86 -33.73 -10.21
N ASN A 253 -33.23 -32.58 -9.65
CA ASN A 253 -34.48 -32.30 -8.93
C ASN A 253 -34.68 -33.07 -7.62
N TRP A 254 -33.82 -34.05 -7.33
CA TRP A 254 -33.88 -34.83 -6.09
C TRP A 254 -32.67 -34.52 -5.16
N ILE A 255 -31.47 -34.54 -5.68
CA ILE A 255 -30.26 -34.18 -4.92
C ILE A 255 -29.94 -32.69 -5.14
N PRO A 256 -29.77 -31.90 -4.08
CA PRO A 256 -29.46 -30.47 -4.20
C PRO A 256 -28.07 -30.24 -4.77
N ASN A 257 -27.98 -29.25 -5.66
CA ASN A 257 -26.72 -28.86 -6.28
C ASN A 257 -25.99 -27.82 -5.40
N PRO A 258 -24.74 -28.07 -4.94
CA PRO A 258 -24.01 -27.16 -4.07
C PRO A 258 -23.64 -25.83 -4.79
N GLY A 259 -23.42 -25.81 -6.10
CA GLY A 259 -23.19 -24.60 -6.85
C GLY A 259 -24.38 -23.63 -6.79
N MET A 260 -25.61 -24.17 -6.96
CA MET A 260 -26.82 -23.33 -6.83
C MET A 260 -27.02 -22.85 -5.39
N ARG A 261 -26.75 -23.70 -4.38
CA ARG A 261 -26.81 -23.33 -2.97
C ARG A 261 -25.79 -22.26 -2.60
N LEU A 262 -24.56 -22.36 -3.12
CA LEU A 262 -23.51 -21.34 -2.92
C LEU A 262 -23.92 -20.01 -3.56
N ALA A 263 -24.44 -20.03 -4.79
CA ALA A 263 -24.92 -18.83 -5.47
C ALA A 263 -26.03 -18.13 -4.67
N GLN A 264 -27.01 -18.89 -4.15
CA GLN A 264 -28.07 -18.35 -3.29
C GLN A 264 -27.53 -17.78 -1.98
N LEU A 265 -26.54 -18.43 -1.37
CA LEU A 265 -25.89 -17.95 -0.15
C LEU A 265 -25.14 -16.66 -0.39
N LEU A 266 -24.36 -16.55 -1.46
CA LEU A 266 -23.66 -15.32 -1.85
C LEU A 266 -24.65 -14.18 -2.15
N ALA A 267 -25.74 -14.46 -2.87
CA ALA A 267 -26.79 -13.47 -3.15
C ALA A 267 -27.53 -13.01 -1.86
N SER A 268 -27.52 -13.79 -0.79
CA SER A 268 -28.05 -13.34 0.51
C SER A 268 -27.10 -12.41 1.26
N MET A 269 -25.80 -12.37 0.88
CA MET A 269 -24.78 -11.57 1.56
C MET A 269 -24.64 -10.17 0.99
N LYS A 270 -25.00 -9.95 -0.28
CA LYS A 270 -24.81 -8.67 -0.98
C LYS A 270 -25.96 -8.44 -1.94
N ASP A 271 -26.50 -7.20 -1.98
CA ASP A 271 -27.55 -6.84 -2.91
C ASP A 271 -27.01 -6.46 -4.31
N ASP A 272 -27.92 -6.16 -5.23
CA ASP A 272 -27.63 -5.79 -6.62
C ASP A 272 -27.04 -4.36 -6.75
N ARG A 273 -27.02 -3.59 -5.67
CA ARG A 273 -26.41 -2.27 -5.58
C ARG A 273 -25.05 -2.29 -4.88
N GLY A 274 -24.52 -3.46 -4.59
CA GLY A 274 -23.20 -3.65 -3.98
C GLY A 274 -23.18 -3.58 -2.45
N ARG A 275 -24.32 -3.33 -1.78
CA ARG A 275 -24.38 -3.22 -0.33
C ARG A 275 -24.38 -4.60 0.32
N VAL A 276 -23.52 -4.80 1.33
CA VAL A 276 -23.47 -6.05 2.10
C VAL A 276 -24.66 -6.09 3.08
N LEU A 277 -25.39 -7.23 3.04
CA LEU A 277 -26.62 -7.46 3.80
C LEU A 277 -26.38 -8.23 5.10
N ILE A 278 -25.14 -8.62 5.39
CA ILE A 278 -24.77 -9.32 6.62
C ILE A 278 -25.04 -8.39 7.82
N PRO A 279 -25.85 -8.77 8.80
CA PRO A 279 -26.17 -7.92 9.95
C PRO A 279 -24.91 -7.44 10.68
N GLY A 280 -24.83 -6.14 10.93
CA GLY A 280 -23.72 -5.53 11.65
C GLY A 280 -22.43 -5.35 10.82
N PHE A 281 -22.42 -5.64 9.51
CA PHE A 281 -21.22 -5.54 8.66
C PHE A 281 -20.64 -4.12 8.65
N TYR A 282 -21.47 -3.10 8.79
CA TYR A 282 -21.09 -1.67 8.80
C TYR A 282 -21.15 -1.03 10.19
N ASP A 283 -21.22 -1.83 11.27
CA ASP A 283 -21.30 -1.30 12.63
C ASP A 283 -20.07 -0.44 12.96
N GLY A 284 -20.30 0.63 13.73
CA GLY A 284 -19.25 1.54 14.20
C GLY A 284 -18.86 2.64 13.22
N ILE A 285 -19.18 2.51 11.93
CA ILE A 285 -18.78 3.47 10.90
C ILE A 285 -19.69 4.69 10.96
N ARG A 286 -19.07 5.85 11.16
CA ARG A 286 -19.76 7.14 11.16
C ARG A 286 -18.95 8.17 10.40
N LEU A 287 -19.54 8.75 9.36
CA LEU A 287 -18.94 9.84 8.62
C LEU A 287 -19.63 11.16 9.03
N THR A 288 -18.85 12.06 9.58
CA THR A 288 -19.33 13.41 9.90
C THR A 288 -19.52 14.26 8.64
N PRO A 289 -20.24 15.40 8.69
CA PRO A 289 -20.26 16.35 7.57
C PRO A 289 -18.87 16.86 7.16
N GLU A 290 -17.93 16.93 8.11
CA GLU A 290 -16.55 17.32 7.85
C GLU A 290 -15.82 16.22 7.07
N ASP A 291 -15.93 14.94 7.51
CA ASP A 291 -15.37 13.82 6.77
C ASP A 291 -15.83 13.83 5.30
N ARG A 292 -17.15 14.01 5.07
CA ARG A 292 -17.72 14.06 3.72
C ARG A 292 -17.16 15.20 2.89
N ARG A 293 -16.95 16.39 3.48
CA ARG A 293 -16.32 17.52 2.78
C ARG A 293 -14.89 17.19 2.35
N ILE A 294 -14.12 16.54 3.21
CA ILE A 294 -12.76 16.12 2.90
C ILE A 294 -12.76 15.08 1.79
N LEU A 295 -13.61 14.05 1.88
CA LEU A 295 -13.74 13.03 0.83
C LEU A 295 -14.11 13.64 -0.54
N GLN A 296 -15.02 14.62 -0.55
CA GLN A 296 -15.43 15.35 -1.77
C GLN A 296 -14.35 16.30 -2.32
N SER A 297 -13.34 16.68 -1.52
CA SER A 297 -12.25 17.55 -1.96
C SER A 297 -11.16 16.80 -2.74
N VAL A 298 -11.16 15.47 -2.70
CA VAL A 298 -10.24 14.65 -3.49
C VAL A 298 -10.62 14.78 -4.97
N PRO A 299 -9.69 15.18 -5.85
CA PRO A 299 -10.00 15.49 -7.23
C PRO A 299 -10.05 14.24 -8.14
N ASP A 300 -10.79 13.21 -7.72
CA ASP A 300 -11.01 12.00 -8.55
C ASP A 300 -11.86 12.34 -9.78
N ASP A 301 -11.44 11.87 -10.95
CA ASP A 301 -12.27 11.84 -12.15
C ASP A 301 -12.97 10.49 -12.28
N GLU A 302 -14.05 10.30 -11.49
CA GLU A 302 -14.80 9.04 -11.47
C GLU A 302 -15.35 8.68 -12.85
N GLY A 303 -15.74 9.67 -13.66
CA GLY A 303 -16.22 9.46 -15.02
C GLY A 303 -15.12 8.88 -15.94
N ALA A 304 -13.90 9.42 -15.84
CA ALA A 304 -12.77 8.90 -16.58
C ALA A 304 -12.38 7.49 -16.09
N LEU A 305 -12.45 7.21 -14.77
CA LEU A 305 -12.18 5.89 -14.20
C LEU A 305 -13.18 4.84 -14.69
N LEU A 306 -14.49 5.13 -14.64
CA LEU A 306 -15.53 4.22 -15.14
C LEU A 306 -15.32 3.92 -16.63
N LYS A 307 -15.02 4.95 -17.42
CA LYS A 307 -14.70 4.77 -18.85
C LYS A 307 -13.47 3.92 -19.07
N LEU A 308 -12.41 4.15 -18.28
CA LEU A 308 -11.16 3.35 -18.34
C LEU A 308 -11.42 1.88 -18.02
N PHE A 309 -12.26 1.62 -17.02
CA PHE A 309 -12.60 0.25 -16.59
C PHE A 309 -13.67 -0.41 -17.48
N GLY A 310 -14.32 0.34 -18.37
CA GLY A 310 -15.37 -0.17 -19.25
C GLY A 310 -16.66 -0.51 -18.49
N VAL A 311 -16.95 0.23 -17.41
CA VAL A 311 -18.13 0.06 -16.56
C VAL A 311 -19.04 1.27 -16.70
N SER A 312 -20.36 1.06 -16.83
CA SER A 312 -21.33 2.13 -17.04
C SER A 312 -21.69 2.90 -15.77
N GLU A 313 -21.69 2.22 -14.63
CA GLU A 313 -22.05 2.77 -13.31
C GLU A 313 -21.34 1.99 -12.19
N PRO A 314 -21.02 2.62 -11.05
CA PRO A 314 -20.41 1.94 -9.90
C PRO A 314 -21.46 1.25 -9.02
N ASP A 315 -21.03 0.42 -8.08
CA ASP A 315 -21.82 0.03 -6.90
C ASP A 315 -22.16 1.29 -6.06
N LEU A 316 -23.28 1.24 -5.33
CA LEU A 316 -23.80 2.41 -4.59
C LEU A 316 -23.59 2.27 -3.07
N VAL A 317 -22.36 1.98 -2.65
CA VAL A 317 -21.95 1.93 -1.23
C VAL A 317 -21.25 3.24 -0.87
N GLY A 318 -21.98 4.31 -0.74
CA GLY A 318 -21.46 5.66 -0.60
C GLY A 318 -21.78 6.52 -1.85
N GLU A 319 -21.54 7.83 -1.75
CA GLU A 319 -21.88 8.80 -2.78
C GLU A 319 -20.71 9.07 -3.76
N SER A 320 -19.51 8.55 -3.46
CA SER A 320 -18.28 8.72 -4.26
C SER A 320 -17.34 7.55 -4.05
N LEU A 321 -16.31 7.44 -4.89
CA LEU A 321 -15.21 6.49 -4.71
C LEU A 321 -14.58 6.64 -3.32
N GLN A 322 -14.25 7.86 -2.91
CA GLN A 322 -13.64 8.14 -1.62
C GLN A 322 -14.55 7.76 -0.45
N GLU A 323 -15.86 7.97 -0.57
CA GLU A 323 -16.79 7.53 0.47
C GLU A 323 -16.94 6.01 0.48
N ALA A 324 -16.99 5.34 -0.65
CA ALA A 324 -17.04 3.89 -0.74
C ALA A 324 -15.85 3.21 -0.04
N LEU A 325 -14.67 3.82 -0.09
CA LEU A 325 -13.46 3.32 0.58
C LEU A 325 -13.54 3.42 2.13
N GLN A 326 -14.47 4.19 2.68
CA GLN A 326 -14.66 4.30 4.14
C GLN A 326 -15.51 3.17 4.72
N TYR A 327 -16.02 2.27 3.89
CA TYR A 327 -16.82 1.12 4.29
C TYR A 327 -16.08 -0.19 4.03
N PRO A 328 -16.26 -1.24 4.87
CA PRO A 328 -15.76 -2.57 4.55
C PRO A 328 -16.45 -3.09 3.30
N SER A 329 -15.74 -3.89 2.51
CA SER A 329 -16.30 -4.49 1.30
C SER A 329 -16.19 -6.00 1.34
N LEU A 330 -17.13 -6.68 0.68
CA LEU A 330 -17.10 -8.10 0.42
C LEU A 330 -17.09 -8.33 -1.10
N ASN A 331 -16.02 -8.97 -1.57
CA ASN A 331 -15.80 -9.28 -2.98
C ASN A 331 -15.60 -10.78 -3.18
N VAL A 332 -16.15 -11.32 -4.25
CA VAL A 332 -15.90 -12.70 -4.69
C VAL A 332 -14.74 -12.67 -5.66
N ARG A 333 -13.54 -13.06 -5.21
CA ARG A 333 -12.32 -13.10 -6.03
C ARG A 333 -12.16 -14.42 -6.81
N GLY A 334 -12.93 -15.45 -6.46
CA GLY A 334 -12.93 -16.74 -7.13
C GLY A 334 -14.19 -17.53 -6.83
N LEU A 335 -14.69 -18.29 -7.80
CA LEU A 335 -15.86 -19.14 -7.67
C LEU A 335 -15.64 -20.42 -8.46
N GLU A 336 -15.76 -21.57 -7.78
CA GLU A 336 -15.55 -22.89 -8.39
C GLU A 336 -16.68 -23.83 -8.04
N SER A 337 -17.18 -24.57 -9.06
CA SER A 337 -18.12 -25.68 -8.90
C SER A 337 -18.07 -26.55 -10.15
N ALA A 338 -17.59 -27.81 -10.03
CA ALA A 338 -17.41 -28.74 -11.14
C ALA A 338 -16.56 -28.15 -12.28
N TYR A 339 -16.97 -28.34 -13.54
CA TYR A 339 -16.20 -28.01 -14.73
C TYR A 339 -17.01 -27.20 -15.73
N VAL A 340 -16.34 -26.31 -16.47
CA VAL A 340 -16.92 -25.52 -17.55
C VAL A 340 -16.16 -25.72 -18.86
N GLY A 341 -16.70 -25.22 -19.98
CA GLY A 341 -16.07 -25.32 -21.31
C GLY A 341 -15.94 -26.77 -21.79
N ALA A 342 -14.82 -27.12 -22.38
CA ALA A 342 -14.57 -28.45 -22.97
C ALA A 342 -14.55 -29.61 -21.95
N GLN A 343 -14.39 -29.31 -20.67
CA GLN A 343 -14.41 -30.30 -19.59
C GLN A 343 -15.78 -30.46 -18.94
N ALA A 344 -16.79 -29.68 -19.31
CA ALA A 344 -18.13 -29.73 -18.75
C ALA A 344 -18.74 -31.14 -18.83
N ARG A 345 -19.40 -31.59 -17.76
CA ARG A 345 -20.02 -32.90 -17.62
C ARG A 345 -21.41 -32.74 -17.03
N THR A 346 -22.27 -33.74 -17.30
CA THR A 346 -23.65 -33.78 -16.76
C THR A 346 -23.67 -34.34 -15.33
N ILE A 347 -23.13 -33.54 -14.38
CA ILE A 347 -22.99 -33.94 -12.97
C ILE A 347 -23.65 -32.96 -12.00
N ILE A 348 -24.00 -33.47 -10.82
CA ILE A 348 -24.20 -32.71 -9.59
C ILE A 348 -22.88 -32.81 -8.82
N PRO A 349 -22.11 -31.72 -8.63
CA PRO A 349 -20.84 -31.81 -7.92
C PRO A 349 -21.03 -32.14 -6.43
N ASP A 350 -19.96 -32.57 -5.80
CA ASP A 350 -19.92 -32.88 -4.37
C ASP A 350 -19.73 -31.63 -3.50
N HIS A 351 -19.17 -30.57 -4.04
CA HIS A 351 -19.03 -29.28 -3.38
C HIS A 351 -18.97 -28.10 -4.36
N ALA A 352 -19.05 -26.88 -3.82
CA ALA A 352 -18.76 -25.63 -4.50
C ALA A 352 -18.07 -24.67 -3.54
N THR A 353 -17.08 -23.91 -4.02
CA THR A 353 -16.26 -23.02 -3.19
C THR A 353 -16.22 -21.60 -3.76
N ALA A 354 -16.38 -20.63 -2.88
CA ALA A 354 -16.09 -19.21 -3.16
C ALA A 354 -14.89 -18.75 -2.34
N ALA A 355 -13.94 -18.09 -2.99
CA ALA A 355 -12.89 -17.35 -2.34
C ALA A 355 -13.32 -15.89 -2.21
N LEU A 356 -13.44 -15.40 -0.98
CA LEU A 356 -13.89 -14.06 -0.67
C LEU A 356 -12.70 -13.18 -0.24
N ASP A 357 -12.75 -11.92 -0.63
CA ASP A 357 -11.87 -10.85 -0.20
C ASP A 357 -12.71 -9.81 0.53
N VAL A 358 -12.39 -9.58 1.80
CA VAL A 358 -13.10 -8.63 2.66
C VAL A 358 -12.13 -7.52 3.03
N ARG A 359 -12.40 -6.29 2.59
CA ARG A 359 -11.61 -5.16 3.02
C ARG A 359 -12.13 -4.63 4.35
N LEU A 360 -11.21 -4.43 5.27
CA LEU A 360 -11.47 -3.87 6.60
C LEU A 360 -11.24 -2.37 6.60
N VAL A 361 -11.94 -1.66 7.46
CA VAL A 361 -11.69 -0.23 7.78
C VAL A 361 -11.32 -0.11 9.25
N LYS A 362 -10.83 1.04 9.69
CA LYS A 362 -10.33 1.24 11.07
C LYS A 362 -11.35 0.82 12.16
N GLU A 363 -12.65 0.98 11.87
CA GLU A 363 -13.74 0.62 12.78
C GLU A 363 -14.11 -0.86 12.77
N THR A 364 -13.49 -1.67 11.90
CA THR A 364 -13.81 -3.11 11.75
C THR A 364 -12.68 -3.98 12.25
N ASP A 365 -13.03 -4.93 13.11
CA ASP A 365 -12.15 -5.99 13.57
C ASP A 365 -12.35 -7.24 12.69
N GLY A 366 -11.25 -7.86 12.26
CA GLY A 366 -11.29 -8.98 11.31
C GLY A 366 -11.95 -10.23 11.90
N GLU A 367 -11.66 -10.57 13.16
CA GLU A 367 -12.25 -11.71 13.85
C GLU A 367 -13.75 -11.52 14.07
N ALA A 368 -14.14 -10.34 14.57
CA ALA A 368 -15.54 -10.00 14.75
C ALA A 368 -16.33 -10.02 13.44
N LEU A 369 -15.72 -9.58 12.34
CA LEU A 369 -16.37 -9.60 11.03
C LEU A 369 -16.50 -11.02 10.47
N LEU A 370 -15.49 -11.86 10.66
CA LEU A 370 -15.55 -13.30 10.32
C LEU A 370 -16.67 -14.01 11.11
N ALA A 371 -16.82 -13.69 12.40
CA ALA A 371 -17.92 -14.21 13.21
C ALA A 371 -19.29 -13.79 12.68
N LYS A 372 -19.45 -12.53 12.22
CA LYS A 372 -20.71 -12.06 11.59
C LYS A 372 -21.00 -12.78 10.28
N ILE A 373 -19.97 -13.07 9.45
CA ILE A 373 -20.10 -13.87 8.23
C ILE A 373 -20.59 -15.28 8.57
N ARG A 374 -19.98 -15.94 9.56
CA ARG A 374 -20.39 -17.28 10.03
C ARG A 374 -21.84 -17.28 10.52
N ALA A 375 -22.20 -16.33 11.38
CA ALA A 375 -23.57 -16.20 11.91
C ALA A 375 -24.60 -15.95 10.79
N HIS A 376 -24.26 -15.17 9.75
CA HIS A 376 -25.13 -15.01 8.59
C HIS A 376 -25.35 -16.34 7.85
N ILE A 377 -24.28 -17.12 7.61
CA ILE A 377 -24.36 -18.44 6.96
C ILE A 377 -25.25 -19.37 7.76
N GLU A 378 -25.11 -19.42 9.09
CA GLU A 378 -25.95 -20.19 9.99
C GLU A 378 -27.43 -19.75 9.93
N SER A 379 -27.68 -18.43 9.87
CA SER A 379 -29.05 -17.88 9.74
C SER A 379 -29.73 -18.28 8.43
N GLN A 380 -28.97 -18.64 7.38
CA GLN A 380 -29.47 -19.21 6.13
C GLN A 380 -29.72 -20.73 6.23
N GLY A 381 -29.61 -21.29 7.43
CA GLY A 381 -29.89 -22.69 7.75
C GLY A 381 -28.74 -23.64 7.46
N TYR A 382 -27.51 -23.14 7.32
CA TYR A 382 -26.32 -23.98 7.17
C TYR A 382 -25.77 -24.40 8.53
N HIS A 383 -25.32 -25.62 8.63
CA HIS A 383 -24.44 -26.08 9.71
C HIS A 383 -23.00 -25.79 9.30
N VAL A 384 -22.33 -24.90 10.05
CA VAL A 384 -20.95 -24.52 9.76
C VAL A 384 -19.99 -25.50 10.43
N VAL A 385 -19.04 -26.03 9.65
CA VAL A 385 -18.05 -27.01 10.10
C VAL A 385 -16.63 -26.45 9.93
N GLU A 386 -15.68 -26.96 10.72
CA GLU A 386 -14.26 -26.58 10.66
C GLU A 386 -13.44 -27.47 9.70
N SER A 387 -13.92 -28.69 9.43
CA SER A 387 -13.30 -29.65 8.51
C SER A 387 -14.35 -30.24 7.57
N ASP A 388 -13.91 -31.02 6.58
CA ASP A 388 -14.82 -31.67 5.65
C ASP A 388 -15.78 -32.61 6.41
N PRO A 389 -17.10 -32.59 6.11
CA PRO A 389 -18.11 -33.28 6.90
C PRO A 389 -17.99 -34.78 6.76
N ASP A 390 -18.04 -35.46 7.88
CA ASP A 390 -18.16 -36.93 7.96
C ASP A 390 -19.59 -37.41 7.62
N ASP A 391 -19.78 -38.72 7.60
CA ASP A 391 -21.07 -39.35 7.26
C ASP A 391 -22.16 -39.03 8.30
N GLU A 392 -21.79 -38.87 9.57
CA GLU A 392 -22.73 -38.53 10.64
C GLU A 392 -23.23 -37.08 10.49
N THR A 393 -22.33 -36.13 10.24
CA THR A 393 -22.65 -34.73 9.98
C THR A 393 -23.56 -34.60 8.76
N ARG A 394 -23.22 -35.31 7.66
CA ARG A 394 -24.04 -35.31 6.43
C ARG A 394 -25.43 -35.89 6.64
N ALA A 395 -25.59 -36.91 7.50
CA ALA A 395 -26.88 -37.51 7.81
C ALA A 395 -27.78 -36.60 8.66
N ARG A 396 -27.17 -35.73 9.49
CA ARG A 396 -27.92 -34.84 10.40
C ARG A 396 -28.27 -33.48 9.80
N HIS A 397 -27.45 -32.95 8.90
CA HIS A 397 -27.57 -31.59 8.42
C HIS A 397 -27.83 -31.53 6.91
N PRO A 398 -28.98 -30.97 6.47
CA PRO A 398 -29.33 -30.89 5.05
C PRO A 398 -28.57 -29.81 4.28
N LYS A 399 -27.98 -28.82 4.99
CA LYS A 399 -27.15 -27.78 4.45
C LYS A 399 -25.88 -27.71 5.31
N ILE A 400 -24.71 -27.88 4.69
CA ILE A 400 -23.40 -27.84 5.37
C ILE A 400 -22.50 -26.86 4.63
N ALA A 401 -21.82 -26.03 5.39
CA ALA A 401 -20.81 -25.12 4.86
C ALA A 401 -19.55 -25.16 5.73
N LYS A 402 -18.38 -25.02 5.09
CA LYS A 402 -17.10 -24.77 5.77
C LYS A 402 -16.69 -23.33 5.51
N VAL A 403 -16.28 -22.64 6.58
CA VAL A 403 -15.73 -21.29 6.51
C VAL A 403 -14.30 -21.34 7.04
N ASP A 404 -13.37 -21.10 6.15
CA ASP A 404 -11.95 -21.15 6.42
C ASP A 404 -11.30 -19.79 6.12
N SER A 405 -10.43 -19.32 7.02
CA SER A 405 -9.64 -18.11 6.84
C SER A 405 -8.14 -18.46 6.79
N PRO A 406 -7.56 -18.67 5.61
CA PRO A 406 -6.19 -19.16 5.46
C PRO A 406 -5.10 -18.27 6.07
N ARG A 407 -5.42 -16.99 6.28
CA ARG A 407 -4.54 -15.98 6.88
C ARG A 407 -5.00 -15.53 8.27
N GLY A 408 -5.83 -16.34 8.96
CA GLY A 408 -6.35 -15.99 10.28
C GLY A 408 -7.19 -14.71 10.26
N GLU A 409 -6.89 -13.78 11.17
CA GLU A 409 -7.61 -12.52 11.32
C GLU A 409 -7.37 -11.52 10.18
N GLY A 410 -6.40 -11.81 9.31
CA GLY A 410 -5.98 -10.94 8.22
C GLY A 410 -5.06 -9.82 8.69
N THR A 411 -5.03 -8.71 7.94
CA THR A 411 -4.27 -7.50 8.27
C THR A 411 -5.24 -6.40 8.68
N SER A 412 -5.01 -5.77 9.83
CA SER A 412 -5.83 -4.67 10.32
C SER A 412 -5.71 -3.43 9.42
N ALA A 413 -6.73 -2.58 9.45
CA ALA A 413 -6.67 -1.24 8.88
C ALA A 413 -6.07 -0.27 9.90
N TYR A 414 -5.36 0.75 9.42
CA TYR A 414 -4.96 1.87 10.27
C TYR A 414 -5.49 3.18 9.72
N ARG A 415 -5.61 4.19 10.59
CA ARG A 415 -5.91 5.57 10.19
C ARG A 415 -5.44 6.55 11.27
N THR A 416 -4.73 7.58 10.86
CA THR A 416 -4.52 8.81 11.62
C THR A 416 -5.68 9.75 11.31
N GLU A 417 -6.23 10.41 12.31
CA GLU A 417 -7.29 11.38 12.06
C GLU A 417 -6.71 12.62 11.34
N ILE A 418 -7.49 13.17 10.41
CA ILE A 418 -7.01 14.27 9.54
C ILE A 418 -6.76 15.56 10.34
N ASP A 419 -7.41 15.72 11.50
CA ASP A 419 -7.24 16.82 12.45
C ASP A 419 -6.18 16.55 13.53
N ASP A 420 -5.45 15.43 13.44
CA ASP A 420 -4.30 15.19 14.30
C ASP A 420 -3.28 16.33 14.17
N PRO A 421 -2.76 16.87 15.30
CA PRO A 421 -1.86 18.01 15.28
C PRO A 421 -0.60 17.83 14.43
N GLU A 422 0.02 16.65 14.44
CA GLU A 422 1.22 16.36 13.66
C GLU A 422 0.88 16.19 12.16
N ALA A 423 -0.25 15.58 11.86
CA ALA A 423 -0.74 15.43 10.48
C ALA A 423 -1.14 16.79 9.87
N LEU A 424 -1.75 17.69 10.66
CA LEU A 424 -2.02 19.07 10.24
C LEU A 424 -0.73 19.87 10.03
N ALA A 425 0.26 19.70 10.91
CA ALA A 425 1.57 20.35 10.75
C ALA A 425 2.28 19.91 9.48
N LEU A 426 2.20 18.61 9.12
CA LEU A 426 2.73 18.05 7.88
C LEU A 426 2.03 18.66 6.65
N ALA A 427 0.70 18.67 6.62
CA ALA A 427 -0.06 19.26 5.51
C ALA A 427 0.29 20.74 5.31
N ALA A 428 0.34 21.50 6.42
CA ALA A 428 0.71 22.92 6.36
C ALA A 428 2.17 23.14 5.93
N ALA A 429 3.09 22.24 6.27
CA ALA A 429 4.48 22.34 5.83
C ALA A 429 4.60 22.14 4.30
N LEU A 430 3.91 21.13 3.75
CA LEU A 430 3.87 20.88 2.32
C LEU A 430 3.23 22.07 1.57
N GLU A 431 2.07 22.53 2.02
CA GLU A 431 1.37 23.65 1.39
C GLU A 431 2.24 24.92 1.36
N ARG A 432 2.85 25.27 2.50
CA ARG A 432 3.73 26.45 2.58
C ARG A 432 4.94 26.34 1.66
N ALA A 433 5.59 25.16 1.65
CA ALA A 433 6.81 24.99 0.87
C ALA A 433 6.54 24.86 -0.62
N LEU A 434 5.49 24.14 -1.02
CA LEU A 434 5.21 23.85 -2.42
C LEU A 434 4.30 24.90 -3.10
N GLY A 435 3.57 25.70 -2.30
CA GLY A 435 2.63 26.70 -2.80
C GLY A 435 1.31 26.13 -3.32
N GLU A 436 1.02 24.88 -3.00
CA GLU A 436 -0.24 24.20 -3.35
C GLU A 436 -0.72 23.30 -2.21
N GLU A 437 -2.03 23.25 -1.98
CA GLU A 437 -2.63 22.38 -0.97
C GLU A 437 -2.48 20.91 -1.40
N PRO A 438 -1.97 20.01 -0.53
CA PRO A 438 -1.88 18.60 -0.84
C PRO A 438 -3.26 17.96 -0.97
N VAL A 439 -3.39 16.95 -1.83
CA VAL A 439 -4.56 16.07 -1.84
C VAL A 439 -4.56 15.25 -0.56
N ARG A 440 -5.66 15.27 0.18
CA ARG A 440 -5.79 14.59 1.47
C ARG A 440 -6.73 13.38 1.33
N ILE A 441 -6.16 12.17 1.29
CA ILE A 441 -6.89 10.91 1.18
C ILE A 441 -7.05 10.33 2.58
N ARG A 442 -8.29 10.28 3.08
CA ARG A 442 -8.58 9.80 4.44
C ARG A 442 -8.20 8.33 4.63
N THR A 443 -8.45 7.48 3.62
CA THR A 443 -8.11 6.05 3.64
C THR A 443 -7.87 5.58 2.21
N SER A 444 -6.73 4.96 1.95
CA SER A 444 -6.46 4.31 0.67
C SER A 444 -7.17 2.97 0.56
N GLY A 445 -7.44 2.53 -0.67
CA GLY A 445 -8.08 1.24 -0.96
C GLY A 445 -7.17 0.02 -0.76
N GLY A 446 -5.85 0.21 -0.85
CA GLY A 446 -4.85 -0.83 -0.64
C GLY A 446 -4.69 -1.22 0.83
N THR A 447 -3.99 -2.31 1.07
CA THR A 447 -3.59 -2.76 2.41
C THR A 447 -2.08 -2.68 2.49
N VAL A 448 -1.56 -2.13 3.57
CA VAL A 448 -0.13 -2.14 3.87
C VAL A 448 0.13 -3.08 5.05
N PRO A 449 1.14 -3.95 5.00
CA PRO A 449 1.38 -4.95 6.03
C PRO A 449 1.88 -4.35 7.35
N ILE A 450 2.22 -3.07 7.36
CA ILE A 450 2.77 -2.35 8.52
C ILE A 450 1.72 -1.81 9.50
N ALA A 451 0.41 -2.02 9.25
CA ALA A 451 -0.62 -1.56 10.18
C ALA A 451 -0.40 -2.07 11.63
N PRO A 452 -0.06 -3.35 11.87
CA PRO A 452 0.26 -3.81 13.23
C PRO A 452 1.49 -3.12 13.84
N PHE A 453 2.45 -2.70 13.02
CA PHE A 453 3.62 -1.94 13.45
C PHE A 453 3.23 -0.53 13.91
N ILE A 454 2.37 0.15 13.15
CA ILE A 454 1.84 1.47 13.48
C ILE A 454 1.05 1.42 14.80
N ASP A 455 0.14 0.46 14.93
CA ASP A 455 -0.65 0.26 16.14
C ASP A 455 0.23 -0.03 17.37
N ALA A 456 1.29 -0.82 17.21
CA ALA A 456 2.21 -1.16 18.29
C ALA A 456 3.09 0.03 18.71
N LEU A 457 3.44 0.94 17.82
CA LEU A 457 4.19 2.17 18.13
C LEU A 457 3.29 3.19 18.83
N GLY A 458 2.05 3.36 18.38
CA GLY A 458 1.02 4.16 19.04
C GLY A 458 1.14 5.67 18.84
N PHE A 459 1.80 6.11 17.77
CA PHE A 459 1.83 7.51 17.35
C PHE A 459 1.30 7.65 15.89
N PRO A 460 0.92 8.87 15.45
CA PRO A 460 0.32 9.06 14.13
C PRO A 460 1.26 8.64 12.99
N ALA A 461 0.66 8.08 11.94
CA ALA A 461 1.35 7.70 10.71
C ALA A 461 0.60 8.25 9.50
N VAL A 462 1.32 8.89 8.57
CA VAL A 462 0.79 9.47 7.34
C VAL A 462 1.67 9.08 6.17
N SER A 463 1.08 8.53 5.10
CA SER A 463 1.86 8.26 3.88
C SER A 463 2.05 9.54 3.08
N VAL A 464 3.27 9.71 2.58
CA VAL A 464 3.71 10.82 1.72
C VAL A 464 4.22 10.20 0.41
N PRO A 465 3.35 9.71 -0.45
CA PRO A 465 3.73 9.09 -1.72
C PRO A 465 4.41 10.11 -2.64
N THR A 466 5.37 9.66 -3.43
CA THR A 466 6.19 10.55 -4.26
C THR A 466 6.33 10.11 -5.71
N VAL A 467 5.96 8.88 -6.04
CA VAL A 467 6.16 8.31 -7.39
C VAL A 467 4.94 8.48 -8.28
N ASN A 468 5.12 8.36 -9.58
CA ASN A 468 4.01 8.47 -10.53
C ASN A 468 3.00 7.32 -10.37
N PHE A 469 1.72 7.61 -10.58
CA PHE A 469 0.64 6.62 -10.41
C PHE A 469 0.66 5.51 -11.46
N ASP A 470 1.23 5.77 -12.64
CA ASP A 470 1.32 4.86 -13.79
C ASP A 470 2.68 4.15 -13.87
N ASN A 471 3.18 3.67 -12.74
CA ASN A 471 4.53 3.15 -12.55
C ASN A 471 4.68 1.62 -12.73
N ASN A 472 3.59 0.88 -12.95
CA ASN A 472 3.55 -0.59 -13.03
C ASN A 472 4.12 -1.30 -11.78
N GLN A 473 3.98 -0.70 -10.57
CA GLN A 473 4.42 -1.39 -9.34
C GLN A 473 3.78 -2.78 -9.24
N HIS A 474 4.48 -3.75 -8.64
CA HIS A 474 4.16 -5.18 -8.60
C HIS A 474 4.14 -5.90 -9.96
N GLY A 475 4.08 -5.18 -11.08
CA GLY A 475 4.12 -5.75 -12.43
C GLY A 475 5.52 -5.81 -13.04
N GLU A 476 5.59 -6.31 -14.27
CA GLU A 476 6.78 -6.21 -15.09
C GLU A 476 6.93 -4.80 -15.66
N ASN A 477 8.18 -4.43 -15.96
CA ASN A 477 8.53 -3.10 -16.48
C ASN A 477 8.11 -1.96 -15.53
N GLU A 478 8.23 -2.20 -14.24
CA GLU A 478 8.09 -1.16 -13.22
C GLU A 478 9.03 0.00 -13.52
N ASN A 479 8.55 1.23 -13.25
CA ASN A 479 9.29 2.42 -13.65
C ASN A 479 9.02 3.63 -12.76
N VAL A 480 9.99 4.52 -12.65
CA VAL A 480 9.82 5.84 -12.05
C VAL A 480 10.03 6.92 -13.10
N ARG A 481 9.09 7.89 -13.16
CA ARG A 481 9.20 9.07 -14.03
C ARG A 481 10.14 10.07 -13.40
N ILE A 482 11.11 10.54 -14.16
CA ILE A 482 12.20 11.46 -13.70
C ILE A 482 11.63 12.73 -13.06
N GLY A 483 10.63 13.35 -13.67
CA GLY A 483 10.01 14.56 -13.12
C GLY A 483 9.40 14.36 -11.74
N HIS A 484 8.79 13.17 -11.47
CA HIS A 484 8.27 12.83 -10.15
C HIS A 484 9.40 12.56 -9.16
N PHE A 485 10.41 11.80 -9.57
CA PHE A 485 11.57 11.49 -8.74
C PHE A 485 12.30 12.77 -8.29
N PHE A 486 12.51 13.73 -9.18
CA PHE A 486 13.12 15.00 -8.80
C PHE A 486 12.19 15.89 -7.98
N ARG A 487 10.88 15.89 -8.26
CA ARG A 487 9.89 16.59 -7.44
C ARG A 487 9.80 16.03 -6.01
N ALA A 488 10.01 14.72 -5.85
CA ALA A 488 10.06 14.06 -4.54
C ALA A 488 11.10 14.71 -3.63
N VAL A 489 12.24 15.18 -4.17
CA VAL A 489 13.27 15.87 -3.38
C VAL A 489 12.71 17.14 -2.72
N ALA A 490 11.91 17.95 -3.46
CA ALA A 490 11.27 19.14 -2.90
C ALA A 490 10.16 18.81 -1.89
N ILE A 491 9.35 17.77 -2.16
CA ILE A 491 8.32 17.29 -1.22
C ILE A 491 8.98 16.86 0.09
N LEU A 492 10.03 16.05 0.02
CA LEU A 492 10.70 15.52 1.21
C LEU A 492 11.53 16.61 1.93
N ALA A 493 12.12 17.56 1.20
CA ALA A 493 12.76 18.71 1.84
C ALA A 493 11.76 19.55 2.66
N ALA A 494 10.51 19.69 2.19
CA ALA A 494 9.46 20.36 2.94
C ALA A 494 9.12 19.64 4.26
N THR A 495 9.16 18.32 4.29
CA THR A 495 8.94 17.53 5.52
C THR A 495 10.12 17.67 6.50
N LEU A 496 11.35 17.78 6.02
CA LEU A 496 12.55 17.97 6.85
C LEU A 496 12.57 19.35 7.54
N GLY A 497 11.84 20.32 7.01
CA GLY A 497 11.68 21.68 7.54
C GLY A 497 10.53 21.85 8.56
N MET A 498 9.91 20.75 9.03
CA MET A 498 8.80 20.78 9.99
C MET A 498 9.24 21.17 11.40
#